data_ad6057689cd6db3d3bfc170cd245bdbc
#
_entry.id   ad6057689cd6db3d3bfc170cd245bdbc
#
_cell.length_a   1.000
_cell.length_b   1.000
_cell.length_c   1.000
_cell.angle_alpha   90.00
_cell.angle_beta   90.00
_cell.angle_gamma   90.00
#
_symmetry.space_group_name_H-M   'P 1'
#
loop_
_entity.id
_entity.type
_entity.pdbx_description
1 polymer ?
#
loop_
_entity_poly.entity_id
_entity_poly.type
_entity_poly.pdbx_seq_one_letter_code
_entity_poly.pdbx_strand_id
1 'polypeptide(L)' 'PIESFVWALHSYKSGARNHPIMEMITQRLSNEEIASLAIFFESINN' A
#
# COMPACT_ATOMS: atom_id res chain seq x y z
N PRO A 1 7.33 -9.63 -3.74
CA PRO A 1 7.17 -9.99 -2.33
C PRO A 1 6.18 -9.06 -1.62
N ILE A 2 5.49 -9.60 -0.63
CA ILE A 2 4.48 -8.87 0.13
C ILE A 2 5.07 -7.62 0.81
N GLU A 3 6.30 -7.73 1.28
CA GLU A 3 6.98 -6.62 1.95
C GLU A 3 7.19 -5.44 1.02
N SER A 4 7.53 -5.70 -0.24
CA SER A 4 7.69 -4.64 -1.22
C SER A 4 6.37 -3.95 -1.52
N PHE A 5 5.27 -4.70 -1.53
CA PHE A 5 3.95 -4.15 -1.77
C PHE A 5 3.52 -3.24 -0.61
N VAL A 6 3.71 -3.71 0.64
CA VAL A 6 3.41 -2.91 1.82
C VAL A 6 4.25 -1.64 1.82
N TRP A 7 5.55 -1.77 1.56
CA TRP A 7 6.45 -0.63 1.53
C TRP A 7 6.04 0.39 0.47
N ALA A 8 5.62 -0.09 -0.70
CA ALA A 8 5.17 0.80 -1.77
C ALA A 8 3.94 1.59 -1.35
N LEU A 9 2.96 0.93 -0.72
CA LEU A 9 1.75 1.62 -0.27
C LEU A 9 2.07 2.67 0.78
N HIS A 10 2.96 2.37 1.73
CA HIS A 10 3.39 3.35 2.72
C HIS A 10 4.15 4.51 2.08
N SER A 11 4.94 4.24 1.05
CA SER A 11 5.67 5.28 0.33
C SER A 11 4.72 6.25 -0.37
N TYR A 12 3.64 5.76 -0.94
CA TYR A 12 2.62 6.62 -1.52
C TYR A 12 1.88 7.40 -0.44
N LYS A 13 1.52 6.74 0.64
CA LYS A 13 0.76 7.37 1.71
C LYS A 13 1.53 8.50 2.38
N SER A 14 2.84 8.34 2.55
CA SER A 14 3.69 9.36 3.16
C SER A 14 4.08 10.49 2.21
N GLY A 15 3.83 10.30 0.91
CA GLY A 15 4.25 11.26 -0.10
C GLY A 15 5.71 11.10 -0.53
N ALA A 16 6.40 10.05 -0.06
CA ALA A 16 7.78 9.79 -0.46
C ALA A 16 7.88 9.52 -1.96
N ARG A 17 6.84 8.93 -2.55
CA ARG A 17 6.72 8.80 -3.99
C ARG A 17 5.77 9.89 -4.47
N ASN A 18 6.20 10.66 -5.45
CA ASN A 18 5.40 11.76 -5.98
C ASN A 18 4.37 11.22 -6.99
N HIS A 19 3.25 10.77 -6.46
CA HIS A 19 2.15 10.24 -7.27
C HIS A 19 0.83 10.69 -6.65
N PRO A 20 0.31 11.87 -7.05
CA PRO A 20 -0.83 12.49 -6.36
C PRO A 20 -2.08 11.60 -6.25
N ILE A 21 -2.41 10.83 -7.28
CA ILE A 21 -3.59 9.96 -7.24
C ILE A 21 -3.39 8.85 -6.22
N MET A 22 -2.23 8.19 -6.24
CA MET A 22 -1.93 7.12 -5.28
C MET A 22 -1.82 7.66 -3.86
N GLU A 23 -1.28 8.85 -3.69
CA GLU A 23 -1.22 9.49 -2.39
C GLU A 23 -2.62 9.72 -1.84
N MET A 24 -3.52 10.24 -2.66
CA MET A 24 -4.89 10.50 -2.25
C MET A 24 -5.60 9.21 -1.86
N ILE A 25 -5.41 8.14 -2.62
CA ILE A 25 -6.03 6.85 -2.34
C ILE A 25 -5.48 6.26 -1.04
N THR A 26 -4.16 6.25 -0.89
CA THR A 26 -3.53 5.59 0.26
C THR A 26 -3.71 6.37 1.55
N GLN A 27 -3.94 7.68 1.49
CA GLN A 27 -4.23 8.45 2.70
C GLN A 27 -5.53 8.02 3.38
N ARG A 28 -6.41 7.39 2.64
CA ARG A 28 -7.67 6.87 3.19
C ARG A 28 -7.51 5.52 3.85
N LEU A 29 -6.34 4.91 3.72
CA LEU A 29 -6.09 3.59 4.27
C LEU A 29 -5.38 3.69 5.62
N SER A 30 -5.84 2.90 6.59
CA SER A 30 -5.12 2.73 7.84
C SER A 30 -3.96 1.75 7.63
N ASN A 31 -3.04 1.71 8.58
CA ASN A 31 -1.95 0.74 8.54
C ASN A 31 -2.48 -0.70 8.53
N GLU A 32 -3.59 -0.94 9.26
CA GLU A 32 -4.23 -2.24 9.30
C GLU A 32 -4.84 -2.61 7.95
N GLU A 33 -5.44 -1.64 7.28
CA GLU A 33 -5.99 -1.87 5.94
C GLU A 33 -4.89 -2.16 4.92
N ILE A 34 -3.76 -1.47 5.02
CA ILE A 34 -2.61 -1.74 4.16
C ILE A 34 -2.12 -3.16 4.38
N ALA A 35 -2.01 -3.60 5.63
CA ALA A 35 -1.59 -4.96 5.94
C ALA A 35 -2.58 -5.99 5.37
N SER A 36 -3.88 -5.73 5.52
CA SER A 36 -4.91 -6.62 4.99
C SER A 36 -4.86 -6.72 3.47
N LEU A 37 -4.66 -5.59 2.80
CA LEU A 37 -4.51 -5.58 1.34
C LEU A 37 -3.29 -6.37 0.89
N ALA A 38 -2.20 -6.26 1.62
CA ALA A 38 -0.98 -6.99 1.29
C ALA A 38 -1.20 -8.51 1.41
N ILE A 39 -1.90 -8.94 2.45
CA ILE A 39 -2.24 -10.36 2.63
C ILE A 39 -3.14 -10.83 1.49
N PHE A 40 -4.14 -10.05 1.15
CA PHE A 40 -5.04 -10.39 0.04
C PHE A 40 -4.28 -10.48 -1.28
N PHE A 41 -3.41 -9.52 -1.54
CA PHE A 41 -2.61 -9.49 -2.76
C PHE A 41 -1.73 -10.74 -2.86
N GLU A 42 -1.11 -11.12 -1.75
CA GLU A 42 -0.28 -12.32 -1.72
C GLU A 42 -1.11 -13.57 -2.05
N SER A 43 -2.33 -13.64 -1.52
CA SER A 43 -3.17 -14.82 -1.71
C SER A 43 -3.60 -15.02 -3.16
N ILE A 44 -3.74 -13.95 -3.93
CA ILE A 44 -4.13 -14.07 -5.33
C ILE A 44 -2.94 -14.20 -6.27
N ASN A 45 -1.73 -13.90 -5.79
CA ASN A 45 -0.52 -14.02 -6.60
C ASN A 45 0.28 -15.29 -6.30
N ASN A 46 -0.19 -16.07 -5.40
CA ASN A 46 0.38 -17.35 -5.10
C ASN A 46 -0.39 -18.43 -5.83
#